data_36baa23df0e1acfee53b212553265bbf
#
_entry.id   36baa23df0e1acfee53b212553265bbf
#
_cell.length_a   1.000
_cell.length_b   1.000
_cell.length_c   1.000
_cell.angle_alpha   90.00
_cell.angle_beta   90.00
_cell.angle_gamma   90.00
#
_symmetry.space_group_name_H-M   'P 1'
#
loop_
_entity.id
_entity.type
_entity.pdbx_description
1 polymer ?
#
loop_
_entity_poly.entity_id
_entity_poly.type
_entity_poly.pdbx_seq_one_letter_code
_entity_poly.pdbx_strand_id
1 'polypeptide(L)'
;NESEWQTFRNNKHNEAFLDRVYIVKVPYCLRVTEEIDIYRKLLRDSSLSGAPCAPDTLDMLAQFSILSRLKEPENSSIFSKMRVYDGQNIKDTDPKAKSIQEYRDTAGVNEGMDGLSTRFAFKILSKVFNFDTTEIAANPVHLLYVLEKQIEQEQFQAETHDRYLRFIKEFLAPHYVEFIGKEIQTAYLESYSEYGQNLFDRYVTYADFWIQDQEYRDPETGEI
;
A
#
# COMPACT_ATOMS: atom_id res chain seq x y z
N ASN A 1 22.87 10.55 8.64
CA ASN A 1 22.25 10.30 9.93
C ASN A 1 22.33 11.56 10.79
N GLU A 2 21.21 12.02 11.37
CA GLU A 2 21.13 13.28 12.11
C GLU A 2 22.09 13.28 13.33
N SER A 3 22.17 12.16 14.07
CA SER A 3 23.07 12.05 15.24
C SER A 3 24.54 12.15 14.87
N GLU A 4 24.97 11.52 13.78
CA GLU A 4 26.34 11.61 13.27
C GLU A 4 26.63 13.02 12.76
N TRP A 5 25.66 13.63 12.08
CA TRP A 5 25.77 15.03 11.65
C TRP A 5 25.93 15.99 12.84
N GLN A 6 25.14 15.84 13.90
CA GLN A 6 25.27 16.67 15.11
C GLN A 6 26.63 16.47 15.78
N THR A 7 27.13 15.24 15.85
CA THR A 7 28.48 14.95 16.35
C THR A 7 29.55 15.63 15.51
N PHE A 8 29.44 15.53 14.17
CA PHE A 8 30.36 16.18 13.25
C PHE A 8 30.33 17.71 13.38
N ARG A 9 29.12 18.30 13.44
CA ARG A 9 28.90 19.74 13.57
C ARG A 9 29.47 20.32 14.88
N ASN A 10 29.36 19.57 15.97
CA ASN A 10 29.80 20.03 17.28
C ASN A 10 31.32 19.87 17.48
N ASN A 11 32.03 19.27 16.55
CA ASN A 11 33.47 19.13 16.62
C ASN A 11 34.18 20.39 16.09
N LYS A 12 34.89 21.09 16.93
CA LYS A 12 35.62 22.33 16.61
C LYS A 12 36.64 22.18 15.48
N HIS A 13 37.17 20.97 15.26
CA HIS A 13 38.10 20.72 14.16
C HIS A 13 37.44 20.78 12.76
N ASN A 14 36.11 20.73 12.72
CA ASN A 14 35.37 20.75 11.47
C ASN A 14 34.84 22.15 11.08
N GLU A 15 35.15 23.19 11.87
CA GLU A 15 34.64 24.56 11.64
C GLU A 15 35.00 25.10 10.23
N ALA A 16 36.25 24.94 9.81
CA ALA A 16 36.69 25.37 8.49
C ALA A 16 36.02 24.60 7.34
N PHE A 17 35.52 23.39 7.60
CA PHE A 17 34.73 22.63 6.62
C PHE A 17 33.28 23.11 6.61
N LEU A 18 32.69 23.34 7.80
CA LEU A 18 31.30 23.80 7.93
C LEU A 18 31.05 25.14 7.23
N ASP A 19 32.02 26.05 7.24
CA ASP A 19 31.94 27.35 6.54
C ASP A 19 31.88 27.23 5.00
N ARG A 20 32.22 26.06 4.45
CA ARG A 20 32.28 25.81 3.00
C ARG A 20 31.16 24.91 2.49
N VAL A 21 30.30 24.37 3.35
CA VAL A 21 29.24 23.45 2.95
C VAL A 21 27.87 24.10 3.12
N TYR A 22 27.01 23.85 2.14
CA TYR A 22 25.61 24.19 2.21
C TYR A 22 24.80 22.94 2.55
N ILE A 23 24.02 23.02 3.63
CA ILE A 23 23.28 21.87 4.12
C ILE A 23 21.87 21.92 3.56
N VAL A 24 21.48 20.86 2.87
CA VAL A 24 20.11 20.66 2.38
C VAL A 24 19.48 19.49 3.12
N LYS A 25 18.37 19.74 3.80
CA LYS A 25 17.57 18.68 4.40
C LYS A 25 16.62 18.09 3.35
N VAL A 26 16.75 16.79 3.13
CA VAL A 26 15.91 16.05 2.19
C VAL A 26 15.00 15.12 2.98
N PRO A 27 13.69 15.35 3.01
CA PRO A 27 12.74 14.49 3.69
C PRO A 27 12.60 13.14 2.97
N TYR A 28 12.08 12.14 3.67
CA TYR A 28 11.58 10.92 3.03
C TYR A 28 10.43 11.24 2.07
N CYS A 29 10.17 10.32 1.14
CA CYS A 29 9.01 10.39 0.27
C CYS A 29 7.72 10.46 1.13
N LEU A 30 6.77 11.31 0.71
CA LEU A 30 5.48 11.51 1.39
C LEU A 30 4.30 11.17 0.47
N ARG A 31 4.56 10.53 -0.69
CA ARG A 31 3.55 10.09 -1.64
C ARG A 31 3.55 8.58 -1.75
N VAL A 32 2.39 7.98 -1.60
CA VAL A 32 2.22 6.52 -1.64
C VAL A 32 2.65 5.96 -3.00
N THR A 33 2.17 6.56 -4.08
CA THR A 33 2.49 6.15 -5.46
C THR A 33 4.00 6.13 -5.73
N GLU A 34 4.72 7.16 -5.32
CA GLU A 34 6.17 7.26 -5.49
C GLU A 34 6.93 6.23 -4.63
N GLU A 35 6.45 5.97 -3.41
CA GLU A 35 7.07 4.99 -2.51
C GLU A 35 6.90 3.57 -3.06
N ILE A 36 5.76 3.25 -3.67
CA ILE A 36 5.53 1.97 -4.36
C ILE A 36 6.54 1.78 -5.49
N ASP A 37 6.80 2.81 -6.29
CA ASP A 37 7.77 2.74 -7.38
C ASP A 37 9.21 2.53 -6.87
N ILE A 38 9.55 3.12 -5.72
CA ILE A 38 10.82 2.83 -5.03
C ILE A 38 10.89 1.35 -4.64
N TYR A 39 9.81 0.77 -4.07
CA TYR A 39 9.80 -0.65 -3.71
C TYR A 39 9.90 -1.56 -4.92
N ARG A 40 9.18 -1.27 -6.00
CA ARG A 40 9.28 -2.01 -7.27
C ARG A 40 10.71 -2.00 -7.82
N LYS A 41 11.37 -0.85 -7.76
CA LYS A 41 12.77 -0.73 -8.18
C LYS A 41 13.70 -1.58 -7.30
N LEU A 42 13.55 -1.49 -5.97
CA LEU A 42 14.37 -2.26 -5.03
C LEU A 42 14.17 -3.78 -5.20
N LEU A 43 12.93 -4.22 -5.40
CA LEU A 43 12.63 -5.63 -5.67
C LEU A 43 13.28 -6.10 -6.97
N ARG A 44 13.14 -5.34 -8.05
CA ARG A 44 13.73 -5.66 -9.36
C ARG A 44 15.25 -5.81 -9.28
N ASP A 45 15.91 -4.95 -8.50
CA ASP A 45 17.36 -4.92 -8.36
C ASP A 45 17.88 -5.88 -7.26
N SER A 46 17.03 -6.75 -6.71
CA SER A 46 17.34 -7.70 -5.64
C SER A 46 17.20 -9.16 -6.06
N SER A 47 17.56 -10.08 -5.17
CA SER A 47 17.32 -11.53 -5.32
C SER A 47 15.83 -11.91 -5.33
N LEU A 48 14.93 -10.98 -4.98
CA LEU A 48 13.47 -11.14 -4.98
C LEU A 48 12.86 -10.75 -6.33
N SER A 49 13.69 -10.41 -7.33
CA SER A 49 13.23 -10.09 -8.66
C SER A 49 12.45 -11.25 -9.28
N GLY A 50 11.23 -10.98 -9.71
CA GLY A 50 10.34 -12.02 -10.26
C GLY A 50 9.60 -12.87 -9.23
N ALA A 51 9.82 -12.69 -7.93
CA ALA A 51 9.02 -13.34 -6.91
C ALA A 51 7.59 -12.82 -6.93
N PRO A 52 6.57 -13.70 -6.88
CA PRO A 52 5.17 -13.28 -6.92
C PRO A 52 4.80 -12.39 -5.74
N CYS A 53 4.05 -11.32 -6.02
CA CYS A 53 3.55 -10.40 -5.02
C CYS A 53 2.06 -10.15 -5.27
N ALA A 54 1.21 -10.48 -4.32
CA ALA A 54 -0.20 -10.27 -4.42
C ALA A 54 -0.56 -8.77 -4.50
N PRO A 55 -1.63 -8.39 -5.20
CA PRO A 55 -2.13 -7.03 -5.22
C PRO A 55 -2.26 -6.45 -3.81
N ASP A 56 -2.21 -5.12 -3.71
CA ASP A 56 -2.33 -4.34 -2.47
C ASP A 56 -1.16 -4.51 -1.46
N THR A 57 -0.27 -5.51 -1.60
CA THR A 57 0.84 -5.74 -0.65
C THR A 57 1.81 -4.56 -0.59
N LEU A 58 2.25 -4.05 -1.73
CA LEU A 58 3.18 -2.91 -1.79
C LEU A 58 2.48 -1.60 -1.42
N ASP A 59 1.21 -1.45 -1.81
CA ASP A 59 0.38 -0.30 -1.48
C ASP A 59 0.21 -0.14 0.02
N MET A 60 -0.18 -1.21 0.71
CA MET A 60 -0.33 -1.20 2.18
C MET A 60 0.97 -0.88 2.91
N LEU A 61 2.10 -1.43 2.45
CA LEU A 61 3.40 -1.11 3.05
C LEU A 61 3.79 0.35 2.80
N ALA A 62 3.53 0.87 1.60
CA ALA A 62 3.80 2.27 1.27
C ALA A 62 2.92 3.20 2.12
N GLN A 63 1.61 2.93 2.23
CA GLN A 63 0.70 3.67 3.09
C GLN A 63 1.19 3.69 4.55
N PHE A 64 1.60 2.54 5.09
CA PHE A 64 2.17 2.47 6.44
C PHE A 64 3.43 3.32 6.60
N SER A 65 4.35 3.24 5.64
CA SER A 65 5.59 4.04 5.64
C SER A 65 5.30 5.54 5.60
N ILE A 66 4.38 5.97 4.74
CA ILE A 66 3.98 7.38 4.64
C ILE A 66 3.31 7.84 5.93
N LEU A 67 2.36 7.07 6.48
CA LEU A 67 1.70 7.39 7.76
C LEU A 67 2.71 7.55 8.90
N SER A 68 3.77 6.74 8.93
CA SER A 68 4.84 6.86 9.93
C SER A 68 5.62 8.17 9.84
N ARG A 69 5.71 8.76 8.65
CA ARG A 69 6.48 9.98 8.33
C ARG A 69 5.67 11.27 8.45
N LEU A 70 4.34 11.16 8.36
CA LEU A 70 3.45 12.31 8.46
C LEU A 70 3.24 12.71 9.93
N LYS A 71 3.19 14.01 10.18
CA LYS A 71 2.75 14.56 11.46
C LYS A 71 1.22 14.57 11.52
N GLU A 72 0.68 14.31 12.71
CA GLU A 72 -0.76 14.40 12.95
C GLU A 72 -1.25 15.82 12.63
N PRO A 73 -2.26 15.97 11.76
CA PRO A 73 -2.81 17.26 11.44
C PRO A 73 -3.82 17.72 12.49
N GLU A 74 -3.91 19.03 12.70
CA GLU A 74 -4.98 19.62 13.49
C GLU A 74 -6.31 19.62 12.70
N ASN A 75 -7.39 19.22 13.36
CA ASN A 75 -8.77 19.25 12.84
C ASN A 75 -9.02 18.45 11.54
N SER A 76 -8.18 17.46 11.24
CA SER A 76 -8.30 16.60 10.05
C SER A 76 -7.71 15.23 10.34
N SER A 77 -8.04 14.23 9.54
CA SER A 77 -7.47 12.89 9.66
C SER A 77 -6.07 12.80 9.03
N ILE A 78 -5.15 12.07 9.67
CA ILE A 78 -3.84 11.76 9.07
C ILE A 78 -4.00 10.90 7.80
N PHE A 79 -5.05 10.08 7.73
CA PHE A 79 -5.37 9.28 6.55
C PHE A 79 -5.82 10.15 5.38
N SER A 80 -6.62 11.19 5.65
CA SER A 80 -6.99 12.19 4.66
C SER A 80 -5.77 12.98 4.18
N LYS A 81 -4.91 13.36 5.10
CA LYS A 81 -3.64 14.04 4.77
C LYS A 81 -2.79 13.18 3.83
N MET A 82 -2.62 11.89 4.10
CA MET A 82 -1.87 10.97 3.25
C MET A 82 -2.43 10.92 1.82
N ARG A 83 -3.76 10.78 1.68
CA ARG A 83 -4.44 10.73 0.37
C ARG A 83 -4.28 12.05 -0.41
N VAL A 84 -4.37 13.19 0.28
CA VAL A 84 -4.15 14.50 -0.35
C VAL A 84 -2.71 14.67 -0.80
N TYR A 85 -1.72 14.20 -0.03
CA TYR A 85 -0.31 14.21 -0.44
C TYR A 85 -0.07 13.35 -1.67
N ASP A 86 -0.81 12.26 -1.81
CA ASP A 86 -0.76 11.38 -2.99
C ASP A 86 -1.51 11.93 -4.21
N GLY A 87 -2.13 13.12 -4.08
CA GLY A 87 -2.79 13.83 -5.16
C GLY A 87 -4.29 13.51 -5.32
N GLN A 88 -4.89 12.80 -4.35
CA GLN A 88 -6.31 12.49 -4.39
C GLN A 88 -7.15 13.71 -3.97
N ASN A 89 -8.24 13.96 -4.69
CA ASN A 89 -9.25 14.91 -4.25
C ASN A 89 -10.28 14.19 -3.38
N ILE A 90 -10.23 14.45 -2.07
CA ILE A 90 -11.10 13.78 -1.10
C ILE A 90 -12.09 14.73 -0.41
N LYS A 91 -12.29 15.94 -0.92
CA LYS A 91 -13.20 16.93 -0.32
C LYS A 91 -14.65 16.45 -0.26
N ASP A 92 -15.04 15.59 -1.20
CA ASP A 92 -16.40 15.03 -1.23
C ASP A 92 -16.62 13.96 -0.15
N THR A 93 -15.57 13.25 0.24
CA THR A 93 -15.59 12.17 1.26
C THR A 93 -15.18 12.68 2.63
N ASP A 94 -14.27 13.64 2.71
CA ASP A 94 -13.87 14.33 3.94
C ASP A 94 -13.83 15.84 3.77
N PRO A 95 -14.92 16.54 4.12
CA PRO A 95 -14.98 17.99 4.04
C PRO A 95 -13.96 18.73 4.91
N LYS A 96 -13.36 18.05 5.91
CA LYS A 96 -12.31 18.60 6.78
C LYS A 96 -10.91 18.49 6.17
N ALA A 97 -10.77 17.78 5.05
CA ALA A 97 -9.48 17.66 4.37
C ALA A 97 -9.01 19.04 3.89
N LYS A 98 -7.75 19.33 4.22
CA LYS A 98 -7.08 20.57 3.82
C LYS A 98 -6.35 20.37 2.49
N SER A 99 -5.95 21.44 1.84
CA SER A 99 -5.07 21.39 0.67
C SER A 99 -3.65 20.93 1.05
N ILE A 100 -2.87 20.49 0.06
CA ILE A 100 -1.45 20.12 0.26
C ILE A 100 -0.68 21.29 0.89
N GLN A 101 -0.94 22.53 0.41
CA GLN A 101 -0.24 23.70 0.91
C GLN A 101 -0.55 23.98 2.38
N GLU A 102 -1.83 23.93 2.77
CA GLU A 102 -2.24 24.12 4.17
C GLU A 102 -1.65 23.05 5.10
N TYR A 103 -1.59 21.78 4.66
CA TYR A 103 -0.93 20.74 5.43
C TYR A 103 0.58 20.98 5.59
N ARG A 104 1.26 21.42 4.53
CA ARG A 104 2.69 21.74 4.57
C ARG A 104 2.99 22.92 5.47
N ASP A 105 2.20 23.98 5.39
CA ASP A 105 2.35 25.19 6.20
C ASP A 105 2.19 24.87 7.69
N THR A 106 1.23 23.99 8.04
CA THR A 106 0.98 23.57 9.42
C THR A 106 2.06 22.62 9.94
N ALA A 107 2.53 21.68 9.12
CA ALA A 107 3.51 20.67 9.52
C ALA A 107 4.95 21.23 9.63
N GLY A 108 5.24 22.27 8.88
CA GLY A 108 6.54 22.94 8.83
C GLY A 108 7.62 22.14 8.12
N VAL A 109 8.85 22.65 8.19
CA VAL A 109 10.02 22.14 7.44
C VAL A 109 10.54 20.76 7.86
N ASN A 110 10.04 20.23 8.95
CA ASN A 110 10.50 18.94 9.51
C ASN A 110 9.54 17.79 9.16
N GLU A 111 8.54 17.98 8.31
CA GLU A 111 7.68 16.88 7.89
C GLU A 111 8.46 15.91 6.99
N GLY A 112 8.32 14.62 7.25
CA GLY A 112 9.05 13.58 6.53
C GLY A 112 10.51 13.43 6.92
N MET A 113 10.99 14.14 7.95
CA MET A 113 12.35 13.98 8.46
C MET A 113 12.48 12.80 9.42
N ASP A 114 11.37 12.38 10.01
CA ASP A 114 11.24 11.25 10.94
C ASP A 114 10.37 10.15 10.32
N GLY A 115 10.26 9.01 11.03
CA GLY A 115 9.46 7.87 10.62
C GLY A 115 10.29 6.74 10.02
N LEU A 116 9.62 5.77 9.42
CA LEU A 116 10.25 4.56 8.90
C LEU A 116 11.01 4.84 7.61
N SER A 117 12.26 4.42 7.58
CA SER A 117 13.08 4.54 6.36
C SER A 117 12.66 3.52 5.29
N THR A 118 12.96 3.82 4.03
CA THR A 118 12.78 2.88 2.91
C THR A 118 13.57 1.57 3.12
N ARG A 119 14.71 1.61 3.84
CA ARG A 119 15.47 0.40 4.20
C ARG A 119 14.71 -0.47 5.19
N PHE A 120 14.02 0.14 6.15
CA PHE A 120 13.17 -0.60 7.08
C PHE A 120 12.01 -1.27 6.33
N ALA A 121 11.35 -0.56 5.43
CA ALA A 121 10.29 -1.10 4.60
C ALA A 121 10.79 -2.28 3.74
N PHE A 122 11.97 -2.17 3.14
CA PHE A 122 12.57 -3.27 2.37
C PHE A 122 12.92 -4.49 3.24
N LYS A 123 13.36 -4.29 4.50
CA LYS A 123 13.54 -5.36 5.49
C LYS A 123 12.22 -6.10 5.76
N ILE A 124 11.10 -5.35 5.86
CA ILE A 124 9.77 -5.95 6.00
C ILE A 124 9.40 -6.77 4.76
N LEU A 125 9.54 -6.21 3.57
CA LEU A 125 9.27 -6.93 2.31
C LEU A 125 10.08 -8.22 2.22
N SER A 126 11.37 -8.17 2.51
CA SER A 126 12.23 -9.35 2.51
C SER A 126 11.72 -10.44 3.48
N LYS A 127 11.21 -10.05 4.65
CA LYS A 127 10.60 -11.00 5.60
C LYS A 127 9.27 -11.54 5.11
N VAL A 128 8.45 -10.74 4.44
CA VAL A 128 7.15 -11.16 3.88
C VAL A 128 7.36 -12.15 2.74
N PHE A 129 8.32 -11.90 1.84
CA PHE A 129 8.66 -12.82 0.75
C PHE A 129 9.26 -14.15 1.23
N ASN A 130 9.86 -14.17 2.41
CA ASN A 130 10.46 -15.36 3.00
C ASN A 130 9.65 -15.89 4.20
N PHE A 131 8.40 -15.48 4.34
CA PHE A 131 7.56 -15.80 5.49
C PHE A 131 7.22 -17.28 5.52
N ASP A 132 6.81 -17.83 4.39
CA ASP A 132 6.48 -19.24 4.23
C ASP A 132 7.05 -19.77 2.90
N THR A 133 7.76 -20.87 2.97
CA THR A 133 8.33 -21.54 1.78
C THR A 133 7.27 -22.32 0.99
N THR A 134 6.10 -22.55 1.57
CA THR A 134 4.97 -23.23 0.91
C THR A 134 4.03 -22.26 0.20
N GLU A 135 4.06 -21.00 0.57
CA GLU A 135 3.25 -19.95 -0.05
C GLU A 135 3.89 -19.46 -1.36
N ILE A 136 3.05 -19.29 -2.37
CA ILE A 136 3.50 -18.94 -3.72
C ILE A 136 3.87 -17.46 -3.83
N ALA A 137 3.24 -16.58 -3.02
CA ALA A 137 3.36 -15.15 -3.16
C ALA A 137 3.42 -14.43 -1.80
N ALA A 138 4.19 -13.34 -1.76
CA ALA A 138 4.04 -12.33 -0.72
C ALA A 138 2.62 -11.75 -0.78
N ASN A 139 1.96 -11.58 0.36
CA ASN A 139 0.57 -11.17 0.43
C ASN A 139 0.30 -10.21 1.60
N PRO A 140 -0.82 -9.45 1.57
CA PRO A 140 -1.17 -8.49 2.61
C PRO A 140 -1.38 -9.11 4.00
N VAL A 141 -1.83 -10.35 4.10
CA VAL A 141 -2.03 -11.03 5.40
C VAL A 141 -0.71 -11.25 6.09
N HIS A 142 0.28 -11.81 5.35
CA HIS A 142 1.65 -11.95 5.86
C HIS A 142 2.29 -10.60 6.17
N LEU A 143 2.02 -9.58 5.33
CA LEU A 143 2.51 -8.22 5.58
C LEU A 143 2.02 -7.68 6.92
N LEU A 144 0.72 -7.75 7.20
CA LEU A 144 0.14 -7.29 8.46
C LEU A 144 0.77 -8.00 9.66
N TYR A 145 0.91 -9.32 9.58
CA TYR A 145 1.55 -10.12 10.64
C TYR A 145 3.02 -9.74 10.86
N VAL A 146 3.79 -9.65 9.77
CA VAL A 146 5.22 -9.30 9.84
C VAL A 146 5.42 -7.88 10.35
N LEU A 147 4.58 -6.92 9.93
CA LEU A 147 4.59 -5.55 10.44
C LEU A 147 4.36 -5.51 11.95
N GLU A 148 3.28 -6.13 12.43
CA GLU A 148 2.95 -6.15 13.86
C GLU A 148 4.10 -6.75 14.67
N LYS A 149 4.61 -7.92 14.26
CA LYS A 149 5.75 -8.56 14.93
C LYS A 149 7.04 -7.74 14.88
N GLN A 150 7.31 -7.04 13.77
CA GLN A 150 8.50 -6.21 13.69
C GLN A 150 8.38 -4.97 14.57
N ILE A 151 7.20 -4.34 14.67
CA ILE A 151 6.95 -3.21 15.55
C ILE A 151 7.09 -3.62 17.02
N GLU A 152 6.59 -4.80 17.41
CA GLU A 152 6.77 -5.36 18.76
C GLU A 152 8.25 -5.62 19.12
N GLN A 153 9.08 -6.00 18.13
CA GLN A 153 10.50 -6.32 18.35
C GLN A 153 11.41 -5.09 18.38
N GLU A 154 11.02 -4.01 17.73
CA GLU A 154 11.82 -2.78 17.67
C GLU A 154 11.64 -1.95 18.96
N GLN A 155 12.71 -1.31 19.40
CA GLN A 155 12.71 -0.46 20.60
C GLN A 155 12.19 0.95 20.27
N PHE A 156 10.92 1.06 19.87
CA PHE A 156 10.28 2.35 19.72
C PHE A 156 9.87 2.95 21.09
N GLN A 157 9.75 4.27 21.14
CA GLN A 157 9.09 4.92 22.27
C GLN A 157 7.63 4.48 22.34
N ALA A 158 7.05 4.37 23.53
CA ALA A 158 5.71 3.84 23.75
C ALA A 158 4.64 4.54 22.88
N GLU A 159 4.69 5.86 22.78
CA GLU A 159 3.77 6.64 21.93
C GLU A 159 3.88 6.28 20.45
N THR A 160 5.10 6.12 19.93
CA THR A 160 5.36 5.74 18.54
C THR A 160 4.92 4.30 18.28
N HIS A 161 5.18 3.40 19.21
CA HIS A 161 4.77 2.01 19.14
C HIS A 161 3.23 1.90 19.05
N ASP A 162 2.51 2.55 19.97
CA ASP A 162 1.04 2.52 19.99
C ASP A 162 0.45 3.17 18.75
N ARG A 163 1.06 4.25 18.25
CA ARG A 163 0.67 4.90 17.00
C ARG A 163 0.81 3.96 15.80
N TYR A 164 1.89 3.21 15.69
CA TYR A 164 2.10 2.27 14.58
C TYR A 164 1.14 1.08 14.65
N LEU A 165 0.89 0.53 15.83
CA LEU A 165 -0.12 -0.51 16.00
C LEU A 165 -1.53 -0.02 15.67
N ARG A 166 -1.85 1.24 16.01
CA ARG A 166 -3.10 1.88 15.60
C ARG A 166 -3.24 1.93 14.08
N PHE A 167 -2.20 2.32 13.35
CA PHE A 167 -2.23 2.33 11.88
C PHE A 167 -2.48 0.96 11.28
N ILE A 168 -1.88 -0.09 11.84
CA ILE A 168 -2.11 -1.47 11.38
C ILE A 168 -3.56 -1.88 11.63
N LYS A 169 -4.08 -1.67 12.85
CA LYS A 169 -5.40 -2.20 13.28
C LYS A 169 -6.57 -1.38 12.77
N GLU A 170 -6.45 -0.06 12.78
CA GLU A 170 -7.57 0.85 12.48
C GLU A 170 -7.60 1.30 11.00
N PHE A 171 -6.50 1.12 10.27
CA PHE A 171 -6.44 1.56 8.88
C PHE A 171 -6.08 0.43 7.91
N LEU A 172 -4.91 -0.19 8.06
CA LEU A 172 -4.45 -1.17 7.05
C LEU A 172 -5.32 -2.42 7.02
N ALA A 173 -5.67 -2.99 8.17
CA ALA A 173 -6.50 -4.19 8.21
C ALA A 173 -7.92 -3.94 7.68
N PRO A 174 -8.65 -2.87 8.06
CA PRO A 174 -9.93 -2.52 7.44
C PRO A 174 -9.82 -2.21 5.94
N HIS A 175 -8.76 -1.51 5.51
CA HIS A 175 -8.51 -1.23 4.09
C HIS A 175 -8.41 -2.53 3.28
N TYR A 176 -7.66 -3.51 3.77
CA TYR A 176 -7.52 -4.79 3.10
C TYR A 176 -8.84 -5.58 3.04
N VAL A 177 -9.64 -5.55 4.12
CA VAL A 177 -10.98 -6.17 4.11
C VAL A 177 -11.88 -5.53 3.07
N GLU A 178 -11.86 -4.21 2.93
CA GLU A 178 -12.61 -3.49 1.90
C GLU A 178 -12.11 -3.84 0.49
N PHE A 179 -10.79 -3.88 0.29
CA PHE A 179 -10.17 -4.26 -0.98
C PHE A 179 -10.61 -5.68 -1.41
N ILE A 180 -10.44 -6.68 -0.54
CA ILE A 180 -10.85 -8.06 -0.83
C ILE A 180 -12.36 -8.16 -1.08
N GLY A 181 -13.17 -7.43 -0.33
CA GLY A 181 -14.62 -7.39 -0.55
C GLY A 181 -14.98 -6.91 -1.95
N LYS A 182 -14.31 -5.89 -2.46
CA LYS A 182 -14.48 -5.38 -3.83
C LYS A 182 -14.01 -6.38 -4.88
N GLU A 183 -12.86 -7.01 -4.68
CA GLU A 183 -12.32 -8.02 -5.60
C GLU A 183 -13.26 -9.24 -5.71
N ILE A 184 -13.77 -9.74 -4.57
CA ILE A 184 -14.74 -10.84 -4.54
C ILE A 184 -16.03 -10.44 -5.27
N GLN A 185 -16.53 -9.22 -5.02
CA GLN A 185 -17.73 -8.72 -5.67
C GLN A 185 -17.55 -8.60 -7.19
N THR A 186 -16.41 -8.08 -7.64
CA THR A 186 -16.07 -7.95 -9.06
C THR A 186 -15.99 -9.33 -9.72
N ALA A 187 -15.26 -10.28 -9.12
CA ALA A 187 -15.14 -11.64 -9.62
C ALA A 187 -16.51 -12.35 -9.70
N TYR A 188 -17.37 -12.13 -8.70
CA TYR A 188 -18.73 -12.68 -8.72
C TYR A 188 -19.57 -12.11 -9.85
N LEU A 189 -19.51 -10.78 -10.06
CA LEU A 189 -20.27 -10.12 -11.13
C LEU A 189 -19.79 -10.55 -12.53
N GLU A 190 -18.47 -10.67 -12.73
CA GLU A 190 -17.89 -11.16 -13.98
C GLU A 190 -18.31 -12.61 -14.25
N SER A 191 -18.20 -13.48 -13.28
CA SER A 191 -18.62 -14.88 -13.38
C SER A 191 -20.12 -15.01 -13.64
N TYR A 192 -20.94 -14.18 -13.00
CA TYR A 192 -22.40 -14.17 -13.20
C TYR A 192 -22.77 -13.66 -14.61
N SER A 193 -22.08 -12.64 -15.12
CA SER A 193 -22.28 -12.13 -16.48
C SER A 193 -21.96 -13.19 -17.53
N GLU A 194 -20.87 -13.92 -17.39
CA GLU A 194 -20.48 -15.02 -18.28
C GLU A 194 -21.50 -16.17 -18.22
N TYR A 195 -21.91 -16.56 -17.03
CA TYR A 195 -22.96 -17.58 -16.85
C TYR A 195 -24.29 -17.16 -17.48
N GLY A 196 -24.70 -15.90 -17.27
CA GLY A 196 -25.92 -15.34 -17.85
C GLY A 196 -25.88 -15.32 -19.38
N GLN A 197 -24.73 -14.95 -19.98
CA GLN A 197 -24.54 -14.97 -21.43
C GLN A 197 -24.62 -16.41 -21.97
N ASN A 198 -23.94 -17.36 -21.35
CA ASN A 198 -24.00 -18.76 -21.74
C ASN A 198 -25.42 -19.32 -21.68
N LEU A 199 -26.19 -18.98 -20.65
CA LEU A 199 -27.59 -19.39 -20.54
C LEU A 199 -28.46 -18.79 -21.65
N PHE A 200 -28.26 -17.50 -21.96
CA PHE A 200 -28.97 -16.81 -23.04
C PHE A 200 -28.64 -17.42 -24.41
N ASP A 201 -27.39 -17.69 -24.67
CA ASP A 201 -26.93 -18.30 -25.94
C ASP A 201 -27.52 -19.71 -26.12
N ARG A 202 -27.59 -20.50 -25.04
CA ARG A 202 -28.29 -21.81 -25.06
C ARG A 202 -29.77 -21.64 -25.35
N TYR A 203 -30.43 -20.69 -24.70
CA TYR A 203 -31.86 -20.43 -24.94
C TYR A 203 -32.12 -20.04 -26.39
N VAL A 204 -31.31 -19.16 -26.96
CA VAL A 204 -31.44 -18.78 -28.39
C VAL A 204 -31.22 -19.97 -29.29
N THR A 205 -30.23 -20.81 -29.03
CA THR A 205 -29.96 -22.03 -29.76
C THR A 205 -31.13 -22.98 -29.74
N TYR A 206 -31.70 -23.27 -28.58
CA TYR A 206 -32.87 -24.13 -28.44
C TYR A 206 -34.11 -23.58 -29.14
N ALA A 207 -34.33 -22.27 -29.08
CA ALA A 207 -35.43 -21.61 -29.77
C ALA A 207 -35.31 -21.73 -31.29
N ASP A 208 -34.09 -21.61 -31.84
CA ASP A 208 -33.83 -21.74 -33.24
C ASP A 208 -34.08 -23.17 -33.77
N PHE A 209 -33.64 -24.21 -33.07
CA PHE A 209 -33.94 -25.61 -33.37
C PHE A 209 -35.42 -25.90 -33.30
N TRP A 210 -36.12 -25.32 -32.27
CA TRP A 210 -37.58 -25.46 -32.16
C TRP A 210 -38.34 -24.84 -33.34
N ILE A 211 -37.95 -23.66 -33.79
CA ILE A 211 -38.58 -22.97 -34.93
C ILE A 211 -38.36 -23.75 -36.21
N GLN A 212 -37.21 -24.43 -36.33
CA GLN A 212 -36.85 -25.23 -37.52
C GLN A 212 -37.45 -26.67 -37.50
N ASP A 213 -38.19 -27.02 -36.46
CA ASP A 213 -38.74 -28.36 -36.21
C ASP A 213 -37.64 -29.44 -36.18
N GLN A 214 -36.47 -29.10 -35.60
CA GLN A 214 -35.30 -29.97 -35.49
C GLN A 214 -35.04 -30.33 -34.04
N GLU A 215 -34.58 -31.58 -33.80
CA GLU A 215 -34.13 -31.99 -32.48
C GLU A 215 -32.73 -31.44 -32.19
N TYR A 216 -32.60 -30.73 -31.04
CA TYR A 216 -31.28 -30.33 -30.56
C TYR A 216 -30.59 -31.53 -29.93
N ARG A 217 -29.33 -31.74 -30.28
CA ARG A 217 -28.45 -32.68 -29.59
C ARG A 217 -27.31 -31.91 -28.96
N ASP A 218 -27.13 -32.09 -27.65
CA ASP A 218 -26.02 -31.50 -26.95
C ASP A 218 -24.69 -32.05 -27.49
N PRO A 219 -23.78 -31.21 -27.98
CA PRO A 219 -22.52 -31.64 -28.60
C PRO A 219 -21.55 -32.31 -27.62
N GLU A 220 -21.69 -32.07 -26.29
CA GLU A 220 -20.80 -32.65 -25.27
C GLU A 220 -21.35 -33.95 -24.69
N THR A 221 -22.65 -34.02 -24.45
CA THR A 221 -23.28 -35.19 -23.82
C THR A 221 -23.96 -36.12 -24.84
N GLY A 222 -24.31 -35.63 -26.02
CA GLY A 222 -25.05 -36.38 -27.06
C GLY A 222 -26.53 -36.63 -26.70
N GLU A 223 -27.03 -36.09 -25.62
CA GLU A 223 -28.45 -36.17 -25.20
C GLU A 223 -29.32 -35.24 -26.03
N ILE A 224 -30.60 -35.65 -26.23
CA ILE A 224 -31.62 -34.88 -26.96
C ILE A 224 -32.37 -33.97 -26.01
#